data_4e23d0b486ade928b726e9b75a58606b
#
_entry.id   4e23d0b486ade928b726e9b75a58606b
#
_cell.length_a   1.000
_cell.length_b   1.000
_cell.length_c   1.000
_cell.angle_alpha   90.00
_cell.angle_beta   90.00
_cell.angle_gamma   90.00
#
_symmetry.space_group_name_H-M   'P 1'
#
loop_
_entity.id
_entity.type
_entity.pdbx_description
1 polymer ?
#
loop_
_entity_poly.entity_id
_entity_poly.type
_entity_poly.pdbx_seq_one_letter_code
_entity_poly.pdbx_strand_id
1 'polypeptide(L)'
;MSCAKEERLYASHGIYDISNIDNDTVYTLKGSWGYAEKEFVSAVMPLDAYMHFQPLESAWTSYTPPQPVQGYASYAIKIRGFEPEKVYAIHFTRTSSAFTVFLNGELFYASGVPGKKFEEEVFDWHADTVILPLDHENEATIVIHLSNFHDRNPGVETPFLFGLYTTLQAKKALDKLISSGIFSILLSMATFFISLFLFYRKETTAGIFGFLCYGFAVRTLCYNDFLLRDFFPGVSTDIMYRLGYLTLPLCAVFTFLFILNLFIKKPSKIFYFLTIPLLLYGVMTLIAPMPVFVGILLIVQLYILCLSVIAFAVVAHALIKRK
;
A
#
# COMPACT_ATOMS: atom_id res chain seq x y z
N MET A 1 13.34 -16.40 17.70
CA MET A 1 12.16 -15.58 17.42
C MET A 1 11.23 -16.44 16.59
N SER A 2 10.12 -16.93 17.14
CA SER A 2 9.07 -17.59 16.36
C SER A 2 8.42 -16.52 15.46
N CYS A 3 8.29 -16.81 14.17
CA CYS A 3 7.53 -15.95 13.27
C CYS A 3 6.08 -16.01 13.75
N ALA A 4 5.48 -14.86 14.06
CA ALA A 4 4.06 -14.82 14.47
C ALA A 4 3.22 -15.48 13.37
N LYS A 5 2.38 -16.43 13.77
CA LYS A 5 1.45 -17.07 12.84
C LYS A 5 0.44 -16.04 12.35
N GLU A 6 0.03 -16.14 11.11
CA GLU A 6 -0.97 -15.23 10.54
C GLU A 6 -2.21 -16.03 10.14
N GLU A 7 -3.36 -15.63 10.67
CA GLU A 7 -4.64 -16.29 10.41
C GLU A 7 -5.70 -15.24 10.01
N ARG A 8 -6.83 -15.70 9.54
CA ARG A 8 -7.95 -14.83 9.16
C ARG A 8 -9.04 -14.92 10.21
N LEU A 9 -9.49 -13.79 10.71
CA LEU A 9 -10.63 -13.68 11.61
C LEU A 9 -11.83 -13.12 10.81
N TYR A 10 -12.93 -13.84 10.80
CA TYR A 10 -14.10 -13.47 10.00
C TYR A 10 -15.22 -12.92 10.87
N ALA A 11 -15.71 -11.73 10.53
CA ALA A 11 -16.92 -11.18 11.11
C ALA A 11 -18.15 -11.88 10.52
N SER A 12 -19.08 -12.23 11.40
CA SER A 12 -20.43 -12.64 11.04
C SER A 12 -21.41 -11.55 11.44
N HIS A 13 -22.08 -10.94 10.45
CA HIS A 13 -23.00 -9.82 10.67
C HIS A 13 -22.40 -8.71 11.54
N GLY A 14 -21.17 -8.32 11.21
CA GLY A 14 -20.46 -7.26 11.92
C GLY A 14 -19.92 -7.62 13.31
N ILE A 15 -19.89 -8.89 13.69
CA ILE A 15 -19.41 -9.32 15.01
C ILE A 15 -18.19 -10.23 14.84
N TYR A 16 -17.10 -9.87 15.53
CA TYR A 16 -15.95 -10.71 15.76
C TYR A 16 -16.03 -11.31 17.17
N ASP A 17 -15.94 -12.63 17.28
CA ASP A 17 -15.81 -13.33 18.55
C ASP A 17 -14.35 -13.77 18.73
N ILE A 18 -13.69 -13.20 19.73
CA ILE A 18 -12.27 -13.44 20.01
C ILE A 18 -12.05 -14.30 21.27
N SER A 19 -13.08 -14.92 21.81
CA SER A 19 -12.99 -15.73 23.05
C SER A 19 -12.02 -16.91 22.95
N ASN A 20 -11.69 -17.37 21.75
CA ASN A 20 -10.85 -18.54 21.50
C ASN A 20 -9.65 -18.24 20.59
N ILE A 21 -9.18 -16.99 20.55
CA ILE A 21 -8.01 -16.66 19.72
C ILE A 21 -6.70 -17.09 20.38
N ASP A 22 -5.73 -17.47 19.53
CA ASP A 22 -4.37 -17.77 19.98
C ASP A 22 -3.57 -16.47 20.18
N ASN A 23 -2.88 -16.38 21.31
CA ASN A 23 -2.12 -15.18 21.70
C ASN A 23 -0.88 -14.91 20.82
N ASP A 24 -0.31 -15.97 20.24
CA ASP A 24 0.89 -15.87 19.40
C ASP A 24 0.56 -15.65 17.91
N THR A 25 -0.73 -15.48 17.61
CA THR A 25 -1.23 -15.32 16.24
C THR A 25 -1.67 -13.89 15.96
N VAL A 26 -1.31 -13.38 14.79
CA VAL A 26 -1.82 -12.12 14.24
C VAL A 26 -2.98 -12.43 13.32
N TYR A 27 -4.11 -11.79 13.56
CA TYR A 27 -5.34 -12.00 12.81
C TYR A 27 -5.57 -10.91 11.78
N THR A 28 -5.83 -11.33 10.55
CA THR A 28 -6.31 -10.44 9.49
C THR A 28 -7.82 -10.31 9.59
N LEU A 29 -8.33 -9.10 9.85
CA LEU A 29 -9.76 -8.84 9.97
C LEU A 29 -10.44 -8.91 8.61
N LYS A 30 -11.40 -9.82 8.48
CA LYS A 30 -12.18 -10.06 7.26
C LYS A 30 -13.65 -10.25 7.57
N GLY A 31 -14.46 -10.25 6.51
CA GLY A 31 -15.89 -10.57 6.62
C GLY A 31 -16.79 -9.35 6.56
N SER A 32 -18.03 -9.54 6.98
CA SER A 32 -19.11 -8.58 6.76
C SER A 32 -19.17 -7.54 7.88
N TRP A 33 -18.98 -6.28 7.53
CA TRP A 33 -19.11 -5.11 8.41
C TRP A 33 -20.44 -4.41 8.15
N GLY A 34 -21.09 -3.86 9.18
CA GLY A 34 -22.21 -2.94 8.99
C GLY A 34 -21.79 -1.80 8.08
N TYR A 35 -22.62 -1.46 7.08
CA TYR A 35 -22.28 -0.52 6.03
C TYR A 35 -23.39 0.51 5.80
N ALA A 36 -23.02 1.78 5.77
CA ALA A 36 -23.89 2.89 5.41
C ALA A 36 -23.26 3.70 4.29
N GLU A 37 -23.88 3.64 3.10
CA GLU A 37 -23.42 4.35 1.91
C GLU A 37 -23.77 5.83 1.98
N LYS A 38 -22.81 6.70 1.58
CA LYS A 38 -23.00 8.16 1.52
C LYS A 38 -23.51 8.79 2.82
N GLU A 39 -23.13 8.18 3.94
CA GLU A 39 -23.50 8.66 5.26
C GLU A 39 -22.34 8.52 6.24
N PHE A 40 -22.05 9.56 7.01
CA PHE A 40 -21.25 9.48 8.22
C PHE A 40 -22.19 9.33 9.40
N VAL A 41 -22.39 8.08 9.81
CA VAL A 41 -23.31 7.74 10.88
C VAL A 41 -22.78 8.19 12.25
N SER A 42 -23.66 8.27 13.24
CA SER A 42 -23.23 8.54 14.61
C SER A 42 -22.23 7.49 15.10
N ALA A 43 -21.15 7.93 15.76
CA ALA A 43 -20.14 7.05 16.34
C ALA A 43 -20.68 6.08 17.42
N VAL A 44 -21.86 6.36 17.94
CA VAL A 44 -22.58 5.52 18.93
C VAL A 44 -23.74 4.74 18.31
N MET A 45 -23.85 4.71 16.96
CA MET A 45 -24.90 3.97 16.28
C MET A 45 -24.76 2.48 16.55
N PRO A 46 -25.80 1.80 17.05
CA PRO A 46 -25.72 0.37 17.33
C PRO A 46 -25.66 -0.45 16.03
N LEU A 47 -24.96 -1.60 16.08
CA LEU A 47 -24.71 -2.42 14.90
C LEU A 47 -26.00 -2.96 14.24
N ASP A 48 -27.03 -3.23 15.00
CA ASP A 48 -28.34 -3.70 14.55
C ASP A 48 -29.15 -2.66 13.76
N ALA A 49 -28.76 -1.39 13.82
CA ALA A 49 -29.33 -0.33 13.02
C ALA A 49 -28.83 -0.32 11.55
N TYR A 50 -27.76 -1.08 11.24
CA TYR A 50 -27.24 -1.19 9.89
C TYR A 50 -28.05 -2.20 9.06
N MET A 51 -28.63 -1.76 7.93
CA MET A 51 -29.41 -2.63 7.05
C MET A 51 -28.56 -3.42 6.09
N HIS A 52 -27.32 -2.98 5.82
CA HIS A 52 -26.44 -3.60 4.85
C HIS A 52 -25.11 -4.01 5.50
N PHE A 53 -24.57 -5.12 5.01
CA PHE A 53 -23.27 -5.62 5.44
C PHE A 53 -22.39 -5.85 4.23
N GLN A 54 -21.17 -5.29 4.26
CA GLN A 54 -20.21 -5.37 3.17
C GLN A 54 -18.81 -5.70 3.71
N PRO A 55 -17.96 -6.39 2.93
CA PRO A 55 -16.58 -6.66 3.33
C PRO A 55 -15.76 -5.37 3.29
N LEU A 56 -15.19 -4.98 4.44
CA LEU A 56 -14.34 -3.78 4.52
C LEU A 56 -13.08 -3.90 3.63
N GLU A 57 -12.50 -5.11 3.57
CA GLU A 57 -11.28 -5.41 2.85
C GLU A 57 -11.42 -5.49 1.31
N SER A 58 -12.51 -5.02 0.78
CA SER A 58 -12.78 -5.01 -0.66
C SER A 58 -13.03 -3.58 -1.13
N ALA A 59 -12.54 -3.27 -2.34
CA ALA A 59 -12.93 -2.02 -2.96
C ALA A 59 -14.45 -1.97 -3.14
N TRP A 60 -15.09 -0.87 -2.76
CA TRP A 60 -16.54 -0.76 -2.82
C TRP A 60 -17.10 -0.77 -4.26
N THR A 61 -16.24 -0.60 -5.26
CA THR A 61 -16.58 -0.84 -6.68
C THR A 61 -16.89 -2.30 -6.97
N SER A 62 -16.50 -3.23 -6.10
CA SER A 62 -16.80 -4.66 -6.21
C SER A 62 -18.05 -5.09 -5.43
N TYR A 63 -18.72 -4.17 -4.73
CA TYR A 63 -19.94 -4.46 -3.99
C TYR A 63 -21.14 -4.74 -4.94
N THR A 64 -22.20 -5.28 -4.40
CA THR A 64 -23.43 -5.51 -5.17
C THR A 64 -24.60 -4.74 -4.52
N PRO A 65 -25.10 -3.67 -5.17
CA PRO A 65 -24.64 -3.07 -6.44
C PRO A 65 -23.24 -2.37 -6.29
N PRO A 66 -22.45 -2.27 -7.39
CA PRO A 66 -21.15 -1.61 -7.36
C PRO A 66 -21.30 -0.12 -7.08
N GLN A 67 -20.41 0.39 -6.21
CA GLN A 67 -20.39 1.80 -5.82
C GLN A 67 -19.42 2.60 -6.70
N PRO A 68 -19.64 3.91 -6.86
CA PRO A 68 -18.70 4.78 -7.58
C PRO A 68 -17.32 4.78 -6.93
N VAL A 69 -16.26 5.02 -7.71
CA VAL A 69 -14.89 5.15 -7.18
C VAL A 69 -14.80 6.27 -6.15
N GLN A 70 -15.40 7.42 -6.44
CA GLN A 70 -15.42 8.57 -5.54
C GLN A 70 -16.68 8.54 -4.66
N GLY A 71 -16.48 8.75 -3.36
CA GLY A 71 -17.56 8.77 -2.42
C GLY A 71 -17.10 8.63 -0.98
N TYR A 72 -18.06 8.41 -0.09
CA TYR A 72 -17.83 8.23 1.34
C TYR A 72 -18.84 7.24 1.91
N ALA A 73 -18.47 6.61 3.02
CA ALA A 73 -19.30 5.63 3.70
C ALA A 73 -18.91 5.49 5.17
N SER A 74 -19.75 4.84 5.93
CA SER A 74 -19.42 4.38 7.27
C SER A 74 -19.45 2.87 7.36
N TYR A 75 -18.54 2.32 8.16
CA TYR A 75 -18.49 0.92 8.51
C TYR A 75 -18.56 0.75 10.02
N ALA A 76 -19.15 -0.35 10.48
CA ALA A 76 -19.22 -0.66 11.90
C ALA A 76 -19.01 -2.15 12.16
N ILE A 77 -18.33 -2.42 13.28
CA ILE A 77 -18.17 -3.76 13.85
C ILE A 77 -18.27 -3.73 15.35
N LYS A 78 -18.57 -4.90 15.91
CA LYS A 78 -18.43 -5.19 17.34
C LYS A 78 -17.43 -6.33 17.50
N ILE A 79 -16.48 -6.16 18.42
CA ILE A 79 -15.55 -7.21 18.84
C ILE A 79 -15.95 -7.60 20.27
N ARG A 80 -16.06 -8.88 20.55
CA ARG A 80 -16.42 -9.41 21.87
C ARG A 80 -15.51 -10.54 22.31
N GLY A 81 -15.42 -10.75 23.62
CA GLY A 81 -14.61 -11.81 24.19
C GLY A 81 -13.20 -11.36 24.60
N PHE A 82 -13.04 -10.08 24.93
CA PHE A 82 -11.79 -9.55 25.46
C PHE A 82 -11.51 -10.11 26.87
N GLU A 83 -10.26 -10.48 27.12
CA GLU A 83 -9.79 -10.89 28.42
C GLU A 83 -9.17 -9.68 29.14
N PRO A 84 -9.57 -9.37 30.39
CA PRO A 84 -9.18 -8.12 31.07
C PRO A 84 -7.68 -7.92 31.28
N GLU A 85 -6.90 -9.01 31.33
CA GLU A 85 -5.46 -8.96 31.58
C GLU A 85 -4.62 -8.81 30.30
N LYS A 86 -5.26 -8.87 29.12
CA LYS A 86 -4.57 -8.84 27.83
C LYS A 86 -4.66 -7.49 27.17
N VAL A 87 -3.56 -7.02 26.61
CA VAL A 87 -3.48 -5.77 25.85
C VAL A 87 -3.66 -6.07 24.37
N TYR A 88 -4.83 -5.74 23.84
CA TYR A 88 -5.15 -5.90 22.43
C TYR A 88 -4.82 -4.65 21.63
N ALA A 89 -4.53 -4.83 20.36
CA ALA A 89 -4.28 -3.73 19.44
C ALA A 89 -4.82 -4.03 18.04
N ILE A 90 -5.07 -2.94 17.31
CA ILE A 90 -5.35 -2.98 15.87
C ILE A 90 -4.19 -2.29 15.15
N HIS A 91 -3.68 -2.95 14.12
CA HIS A 91 -2.80 -2.30 13.17
C HIS A 91 -3.64 -1.86 11.96
N PHE A 92 -3.85 -0.55 11.87
CA PHE A 92 -4.47 0.07 10.71
C PHE A 92 -3.47 0.07 9.57
N THR A 93 -3.76 -0.72 8.58
CA THR A 93 -2.92 -0.82 7.38
C THR A 93 -3.10 0.41 6.51
N ARG A 94 -2.13 0.63 5.63
CA ARG A 94 -2.19 1.68 4.64
C ARG A 94 -3.43 1.51 3.76
N THR A 95 -4.19 2.59 3.59
CA THR A 95 -5.29 2.68 2.64
C THR A 95 -5.08 3.86 1.71
N SER A 96 -5.65 3.78 0.52
CA SER A 96 -5.71 4.90 -0.43
C SER A 96 -6.86 5.87 -0.13
N SER A 97 -7.58 5.67 0.97
CA SER A 97 -8.75 6.44 1.41
C SER A 97 -8.45 7.14 2.73
N ALA A 98 -9.02 8.32 2.93
CA ALA A 98 -8.99 8.98 4.24
C ALA A 98 -10.02 8.31 5.16
N PHE A 99 -9.65 8.06 6.42
CA PHE A 99 -10.58 7.46 7.37
C PHE A 99 -10.35 7.92 8.81
N THR A 100 -11.45 7.94 9.57
CA THR A 100 -11.48 8.19 11.01
C THR A 100 -12.17 7.05 11.71
N VAL A 101 -11.58 6.59 12.80
CA VAL A 101 -12.04 5.45 13.60
C VAL A 101 -12.53 5.96 14.95
N PHE A 102 -13.72 5.54 15.32
CA PHE A 102 -14.32 5.75 16.65
C PHE A 102 -14.38 4.41 17.37
N LEU A 103 -13.98 4.41 18.63
CA LEU A 103 -14.09 3.27 19.54
C LEU A 103 -15.09 3.65 20.64
N ASN A 104 -16.17 2.87 20.81
CA ASN A 104 -17.23 3.10 21.78
C ASN A 104 -17.77 4.55 21.76
N GLY A 105 -17.78 5.18 20.57
CA GLY A 105 -18.27 6.54 20.37
C GLY A 105 -17.21 7.64 20.48
N GLU A 106 -16.02 7.35 20.98
CA GLU A 106 -14.93 8.31 21.10
C GLU A 106 -13.95 8.23 19.93
N LEU A 107 -13.36 9.35 19.54
CA LEU A 107 -12.33 9.41 18.51
C LEU A 107 -11.10 8.61 18.95
N PHE A 108 -10.77 7.56 18.19
CA PHE A 108 -9.71 6.63 18.54
C PHE A 108 -8.48 6.76 17.65
N TYR A 109 -8.68 6.86 16.32
CA TYR A 109 -7.60 6.94 15.36
C TYR A 109 -8.06 7.67 14.09
N ALA A 110 -7.14 8.32 13.39
CA ALA A 110 -7.41 8.90 12.08
C ALA A 110 -6.21 8.79 11.16
N SER A 111 -6.46 8.49 9.89
CA SER A 111 -5.51 8.61 8.79
C SER A 111 -6.12 9.54 7.75
N GLY A 112 -5.70 10.80 7.79
CA GLY A 112 -6.36 11.88 7.06
C GLY A 112 -7.65 12.39 7.72
N VAL A 113 -8.43 13.12 6.94
CA VAL A 113 -9.75 13.64 7.33
C VAL A 113 -10.76 13.24 6.26
N PRO A 114 -11.70 12.33 6.55
CA PRO A 114 -12.73 11.98 5.58
C PRO A 114 -13.66 13.16 5.29
N GLY A 115 -13.96 13.36 4.00
CA GLY A 115 -14.85 14.42 3.53
C GLY A 115 -16.05 13.85 2.78
N LYS A 116 -17.09 14.67 2.58
CA LYS A 116 -18.24 14.35 1.71
C LYS A 116 -18.00 14.80 0.27
N LYS A 117 -16.93 15.57 0.03
CA LYS A 117 -16.51 16.13 -1.26
C LYS A 117 -15.00 16.15 -1.34
N PHE A 118 -14.47 16.27 -2.58
CA PHE A 118 -13.04 16.34 -2.85
C PHE A 118 -12.31 17.42 -2.04
N GLU A 119 -12.92 18.61 -1.89
CA GLU A 119 -12.31 19.74 -1.20
C GLU A 119 -12.28 19.60 0.32
N GLU A 120 -13.09 18.70 0.86
CA GLU A 120 -13.21 18.43 2.32
C GLU A 120 -12.27 17.30 2.75
N GLU A 121 -11.89 16.42 1.81
CA GLU A 121 -11.03 15.28 2.12
C GLU A 121 -9.58 15.72 2.26
N VAL A 122 -8.98 15.39 3.40
CA VAL A 122 -7.52 15.49 3.58
C VAL A 122 -6.95 14.08 3.51
N PHE A 123 -6.38 13.75 2.37
CA PHE A 123 -5.75 12.46 2.17
C PHE A 123 -4.48 12.31 3.02
N ASP A 124 -4.37 11.23 3.75
CA ASP A 124 -3.11 10.81 4.38
C ASP A 124 -2.86 9.32 4.16
N TRP A 125 -1.61 8.98 3.98
CA TRP A 125 -1.16 7.62 3.70
C TRP A 125 -0.35 7.12 4.89
N HIS A 126 -1.05 6.74 5.96
CA HIS A 126 -0.47 6.36 7.22
C HIS A 126 -0.90 4.95 7.64
N ALA A 127 -0.01 4.24 8.30
CA ALA A 127 -0.30 2.96 8.93
C ALA A 127 0.27 2.98 10.34
N ASP A 128 -0.51 2.53 11.32
CA ASP A 128 -0.09 2.54 12.71
C ASP A 128 -0.71 1.39 13.51
N THR A 129 -0.06 1.05 14.62
CA THR A 129 -0.56 0.06 15.58
C THR A 129 -1.02 0.77 16.85
N VAL A 130 -2.32 0.73 17.09
CA VAL A 130 -2.96 1.45 18.21
C VAL A 130 -3.52 0.44 19.22
N ILE A 131 -3.19 0.65 20.49
CA ILE A 131 -3.70 -0.17 21.60
C ILE A 131 -5.18 0.17 21.83
N LEU A 132 -6.02 -0.85 21.95
CA LEU A 132 -7.42 -0.69 22.31
C LEU A 132 -7.52 -0.34 23.80
N PRO A 133 -8.01 0.85 24.21
CA PRO A 133 -8.23 1.23 25.58
C PRO A 133 -9.53 0.58 26.10
N LEU A 134 -9.42 -0.66 26.53
CA LEU A 134 -10.55 -1.45 27.02
C LEU A 134 -10.57 -1.38 28.54
N ASP A 135 -11.38 -0.51 29.11
CA ASP A 135 -11.56 -0.37 30.55
C ASP A 135 -12.52 -1.45 31.07
N HIS A 136 -12.02 -2.70 31.19
CA HIS A 136 -12.76 -3.86 31.69
C HIS A 136 -14.05 -4.23 30.92
N GLU A 137 -14.27 -3.63 29.76
CA GLU A 137 -15.36 -4.01 28.86
C GLU A 137 -15.03 -5.29 28.10
N ASN A 138 -15.96 -6.23 28.08
CA ASN A 138 -15.81 -7.49 27.33
C ASN A 138 -16.13 -7.30 25.82
N GLU A 139 -16.62 -6.14 25.43
CA GLU A 139 -17.02 -5.80 24.07
C GLU A 139 -16.51 -4.41 23.66
N ALA A 140 -16.23 -4.22 22.39
CA ALA A 140 -15.88 -2.94 21.80
C ALA A 140 -16.62 -2.73 20.48
N THR A 141 -17.21 -1.54 20.31
CA THR A 141 -17.83 -1.14 19.04
C THR A 141 -16.90 -0.18 18.31
N ILE A 142 -16.59 -0.50 17.06
CA ILE A 142 -15.74 0.31 16.19
C ILE A 142 -16.58 0.82 15.05
N VAL A 143 -16.60 2.14 14.86
CA VAL A 143 -17.22 2.82 13.71
C VAL A 143 -16.11 3.51 12.92
N ILE A 144 -16.12 3.33 11.60
CA ILE A 144 -15.16 3.94 10.70
C ILE A 144 -15.89 4.84 9.70
N HIS A 145 -15.54 6.12 9.68
CA HIS A 145 -15.88 7.01 8.57
C HIS A 145 -14.77 6.96 7.55
N LEU A 146 -15.09 6.71 6.30
CA LEU A 146 -14.14 6.55 5.22
C LEU A 146 -14.59 7.32 3.99
N SER A 147 -13.67 8.02 3.33
CA SER A 147 -13.91 8.67 2.05
C SER A 147 -12.78 8.41 1.07
N ASN A 148 -13.10 8.46 -0.23
CA ASN A 148 -12.12 8.37 -1.29
C ASN A 148 -12.49 9.28 -2.45
N PHE A 149 -11.71 10.35 -2.63
CA PHE A 149 -11.83 11.28 -3.76
C PHE A 149 -10.50 11.42 -4.53
N HIS A 150 -9.39 10.86 -4.03
CA HIS A 150 -8.05 11.04 -4.56
C HIS A 150 -7.49 9.83 -5.31
N ASP A 151 -7.92 8.61 -4.95
CA ASP A 151 -7.41 7.39 -5.55
C ASP A 151 -8.49 6.64 -6.37
N ARG A 152 -8.01 5.76 -7.26
CA ARG A 152 -8.87 4.90 -8.09
C ARG A 152 -9.36 3.65 -7.36
N ASN A 153 -8.71 3.28 -6.26
CA ASN A 153 -9.04 2.11 -5.47
C ASN A 153 -9.71 2.57 -4.17
N PRO A 154 -11.05 2.61 -4.13
CA PRO A 154 -11.79 3.06 -2.96
C PRO A 154 -11.90 1.97 -1.91
N GLY A 155 -11.89 2.37 -0.64
CA GLY A 155 -12.04 1.45 0.48
C GLY A 155 -10.72 1.05 1.12
N VAL A 156 -10.73 -0.03 1.89
CA VAL A 156 -9.55 -0.58 2.58
C VAL A 156 -8.98 -1.72 1.75
N GLU A 157 -7.94 -1.43 0.96
CA GLU A 157 -7.33 -2.43 0.05
C GLU A 157 -6.63 -3.56 0.81
N THR A 158 -6.02 -3.22 1.93
CA THR A 158 -5.30 -4.17 2.77
C THR A 158 -6.05 -4.31 4.09
N PRO A 159 -6.49 -5.51 4.47
CA PRO A 159 -7.23 -5.73 5.70
C PRO A 159 -6.44 -5.27 6.92
N PHE A 160 -7.13 -4.74 7.94
CA PHE A 160 -6.51 -4.41 9.22
C PHE A 160 -6.08 -5.69 9.95
N LEU A 161 -5.02 -5.55 10.77
CA LEU A 161 -4.53 -6.66 11.58
C LEU A 161 -4.96 -6.45 13.04
N PHE A 162 -5.27 -7.56 13.71
CA PHE A 162 -5.70 -7.59 15.09
C PHE A 162 -4.92 -8.64 15.88
N GLY A 163 -4.70 -8.41 17.14
CA GLY A 163 -4.08 -9.38 18.05
C GLY A 163 -3.56 -8.75 19.33
N LEU A 164 -2.77 -9.50 20.09
CA LEU A 164 -2.07 -8.92 21.21
C LEU A 164 -1.05 -7.89 20.74
N TYR A 165 -0.95 -6.79 21.46
CA TYR A 165 -0.01 -5.70 21.14
C TYR A 165 1.43 -6.19 20.97
N THR A 166 1.88 -7.05 21.87
CA THR A 166 3.24 -7.63 21.82
C THR A 166 3.48 -8.45 20.56
N THR A 167 2.51 -9.25 20.15
CA THR A 167 2.59 -10.10 18.96
C THR A 167 2.56 -9.27 17.67
N LEU A 168 1.68 -8.26 17.61
CA LEU A 168 1.64 -7.30 16.51
C LEU A 168 2.95 -6.52 16.38
N GLN A 169 3.50 -6.02 17.50
CA GLN A 169 4.76 -5.30 17.49
C GLN A 169 5.93 -6.18 17.05
N ALA A 170 6.00 -7.44 17.51
CA ALA A 170 7.02 -8.38 17.08
C ALA A 170 6.96 -8.65 15.56
N LYS A 171 5.74 -8.84 15.00
CA LYS A 171 5.54 -8.97 13.56
C LYS A 171 6.00 -7.72 12.82
N LYS A 172 5.56 -6.53 13.24
CA LYS A 172 5.93 -5.26 12.60
C LYS A 172 7.43 -4.98 12.66
N ALA A 173 8.08 -5.31 13.77
CA ALA A 173 9.53 -5.19 13.90
C ALA A 173 10.26 -6.11 12.91
N LEU A 174 9.77 -7.33 12.71
CA LEU A 174 10.32 -8.26 11.72
C LEU A 174 10.12 -7.77 10.29
N ASP A 175 8.90 -7.32 9.94
CA ASP A 175 8.59 -6.77 8.62
C ASP A 175 9.50 -5.56 8.30
N LYS A 176 9.68 -4.67 9.28
CA LYS A 176 10.57 -3.51 9.18
C LYS A 176 12.04 -3.92 9.03
N LEU A 177 12.49 -4.94 9.75
CA LEU A 177 13.85 -5.47 9.64
C LEU A 177 14.11 -6.03 8.23
N ILE A 178 13.17 -6.80 7.70
CA ILE A 178 13.24 -7.37 6.34
C ILE A 178 13.29 -6.23 5.31
N SER A 179 12.39 -5.26 5.41
CA SER A 179 12.32 -4.12 4.49
C SER A 179 13.60 -3.28 4.53
N SER A 180 14.16 -3.05 5.72
CA SER A 180 15.43 -2.34 5.90
C SER A 180 16.61 -3.12 5.33
N GLY A 181 16.61 -4.44 5.49
CA GLY A 181 17.59 -5.34 4.88
C GLY A 181 17.57 -5.27 3.35
N ILE A 182 16.39 -5.37 2.75
CA ILE A 182 16.20 -5.24 1.29
C ILE A 182 16.69 -3.88 0.80
N PHE A 183 16.29 -2.79 1.47
CA PHE A 183 16.74 -1.44 1.16
C PHE A 183 18.27 -1.32 1.20
N SER A 184 18.91 -1.83 2.25
CA SER A 184 20.36 -1.76 2.43
C SER A 184 21.12 -2.53 1.35
N ILE A 185 20.63 -3.72 0.97
CA ILE A 185 21.21 -4.53 -0.11
C ILE A 185 21.09 -3.78 -1.44
N LEU A 186 19.90 -3.26 -1.77
CA LEU A 186 19.67 -2.53 -3.01
C LEU A 186 20.51 -1.26 -3.09
N LEU A 187 20.64 -0.53 -1.99
CA LEU A 187 21.46 0.68 -1.92
C LEU A 187 22.95 0.36 -2.07
N SER A 188 23.43 -0.71 -1.45
CA SER A 188 24.82 -1.17 -1.59
C SER A 188 25.13 -1.58 -3.03
N MET A 189 24.23 -2.34 -3.68
CA MET A 189 24.34 -2.71 -5.10
C MET A 189 24.32 -1.46 -6.00
N ALA A 190 23.40 -0.52 -5.76
CA ALA A 190 23.34 0.73 -6.50
C ALA A 190 24.65 1.49 -6.42
N THR A 191 25.18 1.68 -5.20
CA THR A 191 26.43 2.39 -4.95
C THR A 191 27.60 1.71 -5.65
N PHE A 192 27.71 0.39 -5.55
CA PHE A 192 28.77 -0.38 -6.18
C PHE A 192 28.74 -0.24 -7.73
N PHE A 193 27.57 -0.48 -8.36
CA PHE A 193 27.49 -0.43 -9.82
C PHE A 193 27.57 0.98 -10.40
N ILE A 194 27.05 1.99 -9.69
CA ILE A 194 27.25 3.40 -10.08
C ILE A 194 28.72 3.78 -9.98
N SER A 195 29.43 3.39 -8.90
CA SER A 195 30.86 3.63 -8.74
C SER A 195 31.63 2.95 -9.86
N LEU A 196 31.32 1.68 -10.18
CA LEU A 196 31.95 0.97 -11.29
C LEU A 196 31.79 1.74 -12.62
N PHE A 197 30.59 2.24 -12.91
CA PHE A 197 30.34 3.08 -14.09
C PHE A 197 31.10 4.41 -14.06
N LEU A 198 31.25 5.05 -12.90
CA LEU A 198 32.00 6.31 -12.78
C LEU A 198 33.49 6.13 -13.05
N PHE A 199 34.08 5.02 -12.61
CA PHE A 199 35.49 4.71 -12.87
C PHE A 199 35.72 4.11 -14.26
N TYR A 200 34.78 3.31 -14.74
CA TYR A 200 34.86 2.62 -16.04
C TYR A 200 33.68 3.08 -16.92
N ARG A 201 33.78 4.27 -17.49
CA ARG A 201 32.72 4.92 -18.30
C ARG A 201 32.22 4.08 -19.48
N LYS A 202 32.98 3.07 -19.94
CA LYS A 202 32.59 2.15 -21.00
C LYS A 202 31.54 1.14 -20.56
N GLU A 203 31.45 0.88 -19.25
CA GLU A 203 30.52 -0.08 -18.67
C GLU A 203 29.12 0.54 -18.41
N THR A 204 28.50 1.02 -19.47
CA THR A 204 27.17 1.68 -19.39
C THR A 204 26.09 0.77 -18.81
N THR A 205 26.19 -0.55 -19.07
CA THR A 205 25.25 -1.53 -18.52
C THR A 205 25.30 -1.59 -17.00
N ALA A 206 26.51 -1.46 -16.42
CA ALA A 206 26.67 -1.37 -14.94
C ALA A 206 25.97 -0.12 -14.37
N GLY A 207 26.17 1.03 -15.03
CA GLY A 207 25.50 2.26 -14.63
C GLY A 207 23.96 2.15 -14.66
N ILE A 208 23.40 1.61 -15.74
CA ILE A 208 21.95 1.40 -15.87
C ILE A 208 21.43 0.48 -14.76
N PHE A 209 22.15 -0.61 -14.47
CA PHE A 209 21.79 -1.54 -13.39
C PHE A 209 21.87 -0.87 -12.00
N GLY A 210 22.87 -0.03 -11.77
CA GLY A 210 23.00 0.74 -10.54
C GLY A 210 21.82 1.70 -10.34
N PHE A 211 21.39 2.42 -11.38
CA PHE A 211 20.20 3.29 -11.30
C PHE A 211 18.91 2.47 -11.13
N LEU A 212 18.82 1.27 -11.69
CA LEU A 212 17.70 0.36 -11.47
C LEU A 212 17.62 -0.05 -9.99
N CYS A 213 18.74 -0.47 -9.39
CA CYS A 213 18.80 -0.81 -7.97
C CYS A 213 18.44 0.39 -7.09
N TYR A 214 18.90 1.60 -7.43
CA TYR A 214 18.55 2.83 -6.73
C TYR A 214 17.04 3.12 -6.80
N GLY A 215 16.41 2.96 -7.98
CA GLY A 215 14.98 3.10 -8.15
C GLY A 215 14.17 2.13 -7.28
N PHE A 216 14.59 0.87 -7.21
CA PHE A 216 13.97 -0.11 -6.31
C PHE A 216 14.23 0.20 -4.83
N ALA A 217 15.40 0.71 -4.47
CA ALA A 217 15.69 1.14 -3.09
C ALA A 217 14.74 2.28 -2.66
N VAL A 218 14.59 3.32 -3.49
CA VAL A 218 13.64 4.41 -3.23
C VAL A 218 12.20 3.89 -3.14
N ARG A 219 11.83 2.96 -4.03
CA ARG A 219 10.50 2.33 -3.97
C ARG A 219 10.27 1.58 -2.66
N THR A 220 11.26 0.84 -2.17
CA THR A 220 11.18 0.13 -0.89
C THR A 220 10.97 1.11 0.27
N LEU A 221 11.64 2.26 0.27
CA LEU A 221 11.43 3.32 1.27
C LEU A 221 9.99 3.86 1.29
N CYS A 222 9.37 4.00 0.11
CA CYS A 222 8.05 4.61 -0.01
C CYS A 222 6.91 3.63 0.27
N TYR A 223 7.09 2.33 -0.03
CA TYR A 223 6.00 1.36 0.00
C TYR A 223 6.06 0.38 1.17
N ASN A 224 7.25 -0.01 1.63
CA ASN A 224 7.39 -1.00 2.69
C ASN A 224 7.51 -0.30 4.05
N ASP A 225 6.50 -0.51 4.92
CA ASP A 225 6.44 -0.03 6.29
C ASP A 225 6.79 1.46 6.48
N PHE A 226 6.68 2.25 5.42
CA PHE A 226 6.96 3.69 5.41
C PHE A 226 8.35 4.06 5.98
N LEU A 227 9.37 3.27 5.69
CA LEU A 227 10.74 3.54 6.13
C LEU A 227 11.18 4.97 5.83
N LEU A 228 10.65 5.60 4.78
CA LEU A 228 10.95 6.99 4.46
C LEU A 228 10.56 7.95 5.59
N ARG A 229 9.42 7.73 6.26
CA ARG A 229 9.00 8.55 7.42
C ARG A 229 9.86 8.33 8.65
N ASP A 230 10.41 7.12 8.82
CA ASP A 230 11.35 6.86 9.92
C ASP A 230 12.64 7.64 9.77
N PHE A 231 13.17 7.74 8.53
CA PHE A 231 14.37 8.54 8.25
C PHE A 231 14.06 10.04 8.17
N PHE A 232 12.87 10.42 7.70
CA PHE A 232 12.45 11.79 7.47
C PHE A 232 11.02 12.02 8.00
N PRO A 233 10.85 12.20 9.32
CA PRO A 233 9.50 12.33 9.93
C PRO A 233 8.65 13.48 9.38
N GLY A 234 9.29 14.51 8.80
CA GLY A 234 8.60 15.67 8.21
C GLY A 234 8.18 15.50 6.75
N VAL A 235 8.43 14.32 6.13
CA VAL A 235 8.04 14.13 4.72
C VAL A 235 6.52 14.06 4.58
N SER A 236 5.98 14.88 3.66
CA SER A 236 4.55 14.88 3.40
C SER A 236 4.10 13.63 2.66
N THR A 237 2.85 13.24 2.87
CA THR A 237 2.19 12.13 2.16
C THR A 237 2.23 12.32 0.65
N ASP A 238 2.00 13.56 0.16
CA ASP A 238 2.05 13.87 -1.27
C ASP A 238 3.43 13.57 -1.88
N ILE A 239 4.51 13.95 -1.21
CA ILE A 239 5.88 13.64 -1.67
C ILE A 239 6.12 12.14 -1.71
N MET A 240 5.75 11.41 -0.65
CA MET A 240 5.90 9.95 -0.60
C MET A 240 5.14 9.27 -1.75
N TYR A 241 3.91 9.70 -1.96
CA TYR A 241 3.03 9.17 -2.99
C TYR A 241 3.62 9.42 -4.39
N ARG A 242 4.02 10.66 -4.69
CA ARG A 242 4.66 11.03 -5.96
C ARG A 242 5.96 10.28 -6.20
N LEU A 243 6.82 10.15 -5.19
CA LEU A 243 8.05 9.36 -5.29
C LEU A 243 7.75 7.88 -5.59
N GLY A 244 6.78 7.30 -4.89
CA GLY A 244 6.34 5.94 -5.13
C GLY A 244 5.89 5.70 -6.57
N TYR A 245 5.05 6.60 -7.10
CA TYR A 245 4.57 6.52 -8.48
C TYR A 245 5.66 6.81 -9.52
N LEU A 246 6.59 7.73 -9.24
CA LEU A 246 7.74 8.03 -10.10
C LEU A 246 8.67 6.83 -10.28
N THR A 247 8.87 6.04 -9.21
CA THR A 247 9.76 4.87 -9.29
C THR A 247 9.25 3.81 -10.27
N LEU A 248 7.94 3.69 -10.49
CA LEU A 248 7.35 2.69 -11.39
C LEU A 248 7.85 2.83 -12.84
N PRO A 249 7.65 3.98 -13.53
CA PRO A 249 8.14 4.17 -14.89
C PRO A 249 9.66 4.18 -14.97
N LEU A 250 10.37 4.73 -13.97
CA LEU A 250 11.83 4.74 -13.98
C LEU A 250 12.42 3.34 -13.88
N CYS A 251 11.94 2.50 -12.99
CA CYS A 251 12.38 1.12 -12.90
C CYS A 251 12.08 0.34 -14.19
N ALA A 252 10.91 0.56 -14.81
CA ALA A 252 10.56 -0.07 -16.08
C ALA A 252 11.50 0.37 -17.21
N VAL A 253 11.81 1.66 -17.31
CA VAL A 253 12.78 2.20 -18.28
C VAL A 253 14.17 1.59 -18.07
N PHE A 254 14.68 1.63 -16.84
CA PHE A 254 16.02 1.09 -16.56
C PHE A 254 16.09 -0.42 -16.76
N THR A 255 15.04 -1.19 -16.42
CA THR A 255 14.96 -2.63 -16.71
C THR A 255 15.03 -2.88 -18.23
N PHE A 256 14.23 -2.15 -19.00
CA PHE A 256 14.21 -2.28 -20.44
C PHE A 256 15.58 -1.94 -21.07
N LEU A 257 16.18 -0.81 -20.69
CA LEU A 257 17.49 -0.39 -21.16
C LEU A 257 18.61 -1.36 -20.72
N PHE A 258 18.53 -1.91 -19.52
CA PHE A 258 19.47 -2.91 -19.03
C PHE A 258 19.45 -4.16 -19.92
N ILE A 259 18.27 -4.71 -20.20
CA ILE A 259 18.11 -5.88 -21.07
C ILE A 259 18.61 -5.58 -22.48
N LEU A 260 18.27 -4.42 -23.05
CA LEU A 260 18.75 -4.04 -24.38
C LEU A 260 20.28 -4.01 -24.45
N ASN A 261 20.92 -3.33 -23.50
CA ASN A 261 22.39 -3.19 -23.51
C ASN A 261 23.11 -4.50 -23.19
N LEU A 262 22.46 -5.41 -22.46
CA LEU A 262 23.03 -6.73 -22.15
C LEU A 262 23.03 -7.67 -23.37
N PHE A 263 21.96 -7.64 -24.18
CA PHE A 263 21.75 -8.59 -25.24
C PHE A 263 22.01 -8.03 -26.66
N ILE A 264 21.98 -6.70 -26.84
CA ILE A 264 22.20 -6.05 -28.15
C ILE A 264 23.40 -5.11 -28.08
N LYS A 265 24.48 -5.42 -28.83
CA LYS A 265 25.70 -4.59 -28.85
C LYS A 265 25.47 -3.15 -29.31
N LYS A 266 24.52 -2.92 -30.21
CA LYS A 266 24.13 -1.61 -30.74
C LYS A 266 22.60 -1.55 -30.89
N PRO A 267 21.86 -1.20 -29.84
CA PRO A 267 20.42 -1.06 -29.93
C PRO A 267 20.00 0.02 -30.93
N SER A 268 18.97 -0.27 -31.73
CA SER A 268 18.37 0.74 -32.62
C SER A 268 17.78 1.90 -31.81
N LYS A 269 17.86 3.11 -32.35
CA LYS A 269 17.28 4.31 -31.71
C LYS A 269 15.79 4.16 -31.39
N ILE A 270 15.06 3.36 -32.15
CA ILE A 270 13.64 3.11 -31.93
C ILE A 270 13.35 2.56 -30.52
N PHE A 271 14.25 1.72 -29.97
CA PHE A 271 14.09 1.19 -28.61
C PHE A 271 14.16 2.30 -27.54
N TYR A 272 14.99 3.32 -27.74
CA TYR A 272 15.05 4.47 -26.83
C TYR A 272 13.78 5.33 -26.95
N PHE A 273 13.22 5.49 -28.14
CA PHE A 273 11.95 6.19 -28.31
C PHE A 273 10.80 5.52 -27.59
N LEU A 274 10.80 4.19 -27.47
CA LEU A 274 9.80 3.44 -26.72
C LEU A 274 9.82 3.77 -25.21
N THR A 275 10.89 4.33 -24.66
CA THR A 275 10.92 4.72 -23.24
C THR A 275 10.31 6.11 -22.98
N ILE A 276 10.13 6.94 -24.02
CA ILE A 276 9.67 8.32 -23.90
C ILE A 276 8.31 8.42 -23.19
N PRO A 277 7.28 7.62 -23.52
CA PRO A 277 5.98 7.72 -22.83
C PRO A 277 6.08 7.51 -21.32
N LEU A 278 6.96 6.58 -20.87
CA LEU A 278 7.19 6.35 -19.45
C LEU A 278 7.91 7.51 -18.77
N LEU A 279 8.88 8.14 -19.45
CA LEU A 279 9.56 9.32 -18.93
C LEU A 279 8.60 10.51 -18.82
N LEU A 280 7.73 10.72 -19.81
CA LEU A 280 6.68 11.74 -19.77
C LEU A 280 5.70 11.50 -18.62
N TYR A 281 5.30 10.26 -18.40
CA TYR A 281 4.48 9.92 -17.23
C TYR A 281 5.24 10.20 -15.92
N GLY A 282 6.53 9.87 -15.83
CA GLY A 282 7.37 10.21 -14.68
C GLY A 282 7.39 11.73 -14.41
N VAL A 283 7.53 12.56 -15.43
CA VAL A 283 7.43 14.03 -15.28
C VAL A 283 6.04 14.44 -14.82
N MET A 284 5.00 13.82 -15.40
CA MET A 284 3.61 14.09 -15.02
C MET A 284 3.33 13.77 -13.54
N THR A 285 3.90 12.70 -12.98
CA THR A 285 3.74 12.37 -11.54
C THR A 285 4.30 13.45 -10.62
N LEU A 286 5.24 14.27 -11.08
CA LEU A 286 5.84 15.35 -10.28
C LEU A 286 5.00 16.63 -10.28
N ILE A 287 4.29 16.93 -11.39
CA ILE A 287 3.65 18.23 -11.59
C ILE A 287 2.11 18.18 -11.63
N ALA A 288 1.52 17.04 -12.02
CA ALA A 288 0.07 16.95 -12.15
C ALA A 288 -0.61 16.70 -10.78
N PRO A 289 -1.90 17.05 -10.63
CA PRO A 289 -2.72 16.61 -9.49
C PRO A 289 -2.82 15.09 -9.40
N MET A 290 -2.91 14.58 -8.17
CA MET A 290 -2.93 13.13 -7.90
C MET A 290 -3.98 12.36 -8.73
N PRO A 291 -5.25 12.77 -8.83
CA PRO A 291 -6.25 12.03 -9.59
C PRO A 291 -5.90 11.85 -11.07
N VAL A 292 -5.14 12.80 -11.66
CA VAL A 292 -4.76 12.77 -13.07
C VAL A 292 -3.76 11.65 -13.37
N PHE A 293 -2.64 11.60 -12.66
CA PHE A 293 -1.64 10.55 -12.91
C PHE A 293 -2.07 9.18 -12.40
N VAL A 294 -2.88 9.11 -11.34
CA VAL A 294 -3.48 7.86 -10.86
C VAL A 294 -4.51 7.34 -11.87
N GLY A 295 -5.32 8.21 -12.46
CA GLY A 295 -6.33 7.85 -13.44
C GLY A 295 -5.79 7.12 -14.68
N ILE A 296 -4.59 7.49 -15.15
CA ILE A 296 -3.97 6.86 -16.32
C ILE A 296 -3.04 5.68 -15.99
N LEU A 297 -2.90 5.34 -14.70
CA LEU A 297 -1.98 4.29 -14.25
C LEU A 297 -2.20 2.95 -14.97
N LEU A 298 -3.45 2.55 -15.23
CA LEU A 298 -3.76 1.31 -15.93
C LEU A 298 -3.14 1.28 -17.34
N ILE A 299 -3.24 2.40 -18.07
CA ILE A 299 -2.66 2.53 -19.42
C ILE A 299 -1.13 2.39 -19.34
N VAL A 300 -0.51 3.00 -18.33
CA VAL A 300 0.94 2.91 -18.09
C VAL A 300 1.36 1.47 -17.75
N GLN A 301 0.59 0.77 -16.93
CA GLN A 301 0.84 -0.63 -16.57
C GLN A 301 0.75 -1.55 -17.81
N LEU A 302 -0.26 -1.36 -18.66
CA LEU A 302 -0.39 -2.09 -19.92
C LEU A 302 0.77 -1.78 -20.87
N TYR A 303 1.22 -0.53 -20.91
CA TYR A 303 2.39 -0.15 -21.71
C TYR A 303 3.67 -0.80 -21.20
N ILE A 304 3.89 -0.84 -19.87
CA ILE A 304 5.02 -1.55 -19.26
C ILE A 304 4.96 -3.04 -19.60
N LEU A 305 3.79 -3.66 -19.60
CA LEU A 305 3.61 -5.04 -20.01
C LEU A 305 4.03 -5.26 -21.48
N CYS A 306 3.62 -4.36 -22.39
CA CYS A 306 4.05 -4.42 -23.79
C CYS A 306 5.58 -4.32 -23.95
N LEU A 307 6.22 -3.39 -23.20
CA LEU A 307 7.69 -3.28 -23.20
C LEU A 307 8.36 -4.55 -22.65
N SER A 308 7.77 -5.18 -21.64
CA SER A 308 8.28 -6.44 -21.08
C SER A 308 8.22 -7.57 -22.10
N VAL A 309 7.15 -7.65 -22.90
CA VAL A 309 7.04 -8.61 -24.02
C VAL A 309 8.12 -8.36 -25.07
N ILE A 310 8.36 -7.10 -25.44
CA ILE A 310 9.43 -6.73 -26.39
C ILE A 310 10.79 -7.12 -25.82
N ALA A 311 11.07 -6.83 -24.54
CA ALA A 311 12.31 -7.23 -23.88
C ALA A 311 12.51 -8.75 -23.90
N PHE A 312 11.44 -9.51 -23.60
CA PHE A 312 11.48 -10.97 -23.69
C PHE A 312 11.78 -11.46 -25.10
N ALA A 313 11.16 -10.88 -26.13
CA ALA A 313 11.43 -11.22 -27.53
C ALA A 313 12.90 -10.95 -27.91
N VAL A 314 13.49 -9.87 -27.42
CA VAL A 314 14.92 -9.54 -27.60
C VAL A 314 15.79 -10.62 -26.98
N VAL A 315 15.51 -11.05 -25.74
CA VAL A 315 16.26 -12.13 -25.08
C VAL A 315 16.15 -13.45 -25.85
N ALA A 316 14.91 -13.83 -26.22
CA ALA A 316 14.66 -15.06 -26.96
C ALA A 316 15.41 -15.07 -28.32
N HIS A 317 15.34 -13.95 -29.05
CA HIS A 317 16.09 -13.81 -30.33
C HIS A 317 17.59 -13.90 -30.12
N ALA A 318 18.15 -13.29 -29.11
CA ALA A 318 19.58 -13.35 -28.80
C ALA A 318 20.02 -14.76 -28.41
N LEU A 319 19.21 -15.53 -27.71
CA LEU A 319 19.49 -16.93 -27.37
C LEU A 319 19.46 -17.85 -28.60
N ILE A 320 18.51 -17.64 -29.52
CA ILE A 320 18.43 -18.41 -30.76
C ILE A 320 19.63 -18.14 -31.67
N LYS A 321 20.08 -16.88 -31.75
CA LYS A 321 21.27 -16.53 -32.59
C LYS A 321 22.61 -16.95 -31.99
N ARG A 322 22.67 -17.30 -30.69
CA ARG A 322 23.91 -17.83 -30.08
C ARG A 322 24.11 -19.34 -30.31
N LYS A 323 23.10 -20.03 -30.87
CA LYS A 323 23.23 -21.41 -31.38
C LYS A 323 23.62 -21.39 -32.83
#